data_c26b7b60eeabe4a6df3e58379a4f4f17
#
_entry.id   c26b7b60eeabe4a6df3e58379a4f4f17
#
_cell.length_a   1.000
_cell.length_b   1.000
_cell.length_c   1.000
_cell.angle_alpha   90.00
_cell.angle_beta   90.00
_cell.angle_gamma   90.00
#
_symmetry.space_group_name_H-M   'P 1'
#
loop_
_entity.id
_entity.type
_entity.pdbx_description
1 polymer ?
#
loop_
_entity_poly.entity_id
_entity_poly.type
_entity_poly.pdbx_seq_one_letter_code
_entity_poly.pdbx_strand_id
1 'polypeptide(L)'
;MKKMKKFLAGLAAGVICAAALPLAGAELPNGNGLVLAKEMSFRYGVSEGEYTVSTETGSVALNYVVWNDGTISINDCPESITGTLEIPSEIEGRPVTGIYSAFFDCVSLTEVIIPDSVTSIGSSAFENCTALTDISIPDSVTYIGDSAFENCTALTDISIPDGVTEIGYSAFENCTALAEIAIPDSIENIGYHAFEGTVWMKAKLAESPLVIASHILIDGTTCSGSVMIPDDVTEIEFKAFENCTALKEIIFPESTEEISYNSFRGCTNLETVVIPENVATIEGSAFWETPWIAKMQKENPLVIINGILVDGRTCTGKVIIPDTVTKIASWAFCGCGTMQEVQIPEGVTELLESNFYDCSSLEKITIPISMTYIEEDTFMGCDKLTDIYYLGTKEQWDAIENMGLGGSVHFSDGTKTLLKADLDGNGKIDTSDIFDAMVYVAYRGVGLDGGLTDEQVAAADIDGDGKVDSTDIYYMLYYVALQGAGKNPSWQDVIY
;
A
#
# COMPACT_ATOMS: atom_id res chain seq x y z
N MET A 1 -7.36 -3.50 -25.82
CA MET A 1 -7.27 -3.90 -24.42
C MET A 1 -5.85 -4.32 -24.02
N LYS A 2 -5.12 -5.18 -24.75
CA LYS A 2 -3.72 -5.56 -24.45
C LYS A 2 -2.75 -4.35 -24.37
N LYS A 3 -2.78 -3.43 -25.35
CA LYS A 3 -1.94 -2.19 -25.31
C LYS A 3 -2.23 -1.27 -24.13
N MET A 4 -3.47 -1.25 -23.66
CA MET A 4 -3.88 -0.43 -22.50
C MET A 4 -3.42 -1.04 -21.17
N LYS A 5 -3.32 -2.39 -21.08
CA LYS A 5 -2.73 -3.05 -19.89
C LYS A 5 -1.22 -2.82 -19.79
N LYS A 6 -0.48 -2.89 -20.92
CA LYS A 6 0.97 -2.54 -20.95
C LYS A 6 1.20 -1.06 -20.53
N PHE A 7 0.34 -0.15 -20.98
CA PHE A 7 0.44 1.27 -20.64
C PHE A 7 0.14 1.55 -19.15
N LEU A 8 -0.87 0.88 -18.57
CA LEU A 8 -1.22 1.01 -17.15
C LEU A 8 -0.18 0.36 -16.22
N ALA A 9 0.39 -0.79 -16.60
CA ALA A 9 1.47 -1.42 -15.84
C ALA A 9 2.75 -0.55 -15.82
N GLY A 10 3.09 0.08 -16.95
CA GLY A 10 4.24 1.01 -17.03
C GLY A 10 4.05 2.29 -16.20
N LEU A 11 2.82 2.76 -16.04
CA LEU A 11 2.51 3.93 -15.19
C LEU A 11 2.53 3.59 -13.68
N ALA A 12 2.03 2.40 -13.30
CA ALA A 12 2.06 1.95 -11.91
C ALA A 12 3.50 1.69 -11.43
N ALA A 13 4.35 1.05 -12.26
CA ALA A 13 5.75 0.81 -11.93
C ALA A 13 6.58 2.09 -11.74
N GLY A 14 6.21 3.18 -12.40
CA GLY A 14 6.90 4.48 -12.28
C GLY A 14 6.65 5.22 -10.95
N VAL A 15 5.64 4.82 -10.17
CA VAL A 15 5.24 5.49 -8.92
C VAL A 15 5.75 4.75 -7.68
N ILE A 16 5.94 3.42 -7.76
CA ILE A 16 6.23 2.57 -6.58
C ILE A 16 7.73 2.50 -6.24
N CYS A 17 8.65 2.77 -7.16
CA CYS A 17 10.10 2.68 -6.92
C CYS A 17 10.74 3.83 -6.11
N ALA A 18 9.96 4.70 -5.45
CA ALA A 18 10.51 5.83 -4.67
C ALA A 18 10.68 5.55 -3.16
N ALA A 19 10.31 4.38 -2.65
CA ALA A 19 10.21 4.13 -1.21
C ALA A 19 11.37 3.35 -0.56
N ALA A 20 12.37 2.86 -1.30
CA ALA A 20 13.44 2.07 -0.71
C ALA A 20 14.84 2.57 -1.09
N LEU A 21 15.37 3.54 -0.32
CA LEU A 21 16.82 3.75 -0.20
C LEU A 21 17.21 3.78 1.28
N PRO A 22 18.13 2.92 1.72
CA PRO A 22 18.56 2.89 3.10
C PRO A 22 19.31 4.17 3.46
N LEU A 23 18.94 4.80 4.56
CA LEU A 23 19.68 5.88 5.22
C LEU A 23 20.97 5.32 5.82
N ALA A 24 22.06 5.36 5.06
CA ALA A 24 23.38 5.14 5.60
C ALA A 24 23.76 6.31 6.54
N GLY A 25 24.13 5.96 7.76
CA GLY A 25 24.37 6.77 8.94
C GLY A 25 25.03 8.13 8.73
N ALA A 26 24.45 9.13 9.42
CA ALA A 26 25.15 10.34 9.80
C ALA A 26 24.77 10.67 11.26
N GLU A 27 25.78 10.70 12.12
CA GLU A 27 25.71 11.15 13.51
C GLU A 27 25.17 12.58 13.59
N LEU A 28 24.23 12.80 14.52
CA LEU A 28 23.68 14.12 14.82
C LEU A 28 24.61 14.88 15.77
N PRO A 29 25.05 16.11 15.46
CA PRO A 29 25.46 17.05 16.45
C PRO A 29 24.29 17.93 16.91
N ASN A 30 24.24 18.19 18.20
CA ASN A 30 23.27 19.03 18.88
C ASN A 30 23.06 20.41 18.22
N GLY A 31 21.81 20.84 18.08
CA GLY A 31 21.47 22.25 17.93
C GLY A 31 20.40 22.55 16.93
N ASN A 32 19.32 23.17 17.39
CA ASN A 32 18.20 23.75 16.69
C ASN A 32 18.46 24.16 15.23
N GLY A 33 17.81 23.46 14.30
CA GLY A 33 17.76 23.86 12.91
C GLY A 33 16.64 23.08 12.20
N LEU A 34 15.70 23.80 11.62
CA LEU A 34 14.74 23.28 10.66
C LEU A 34 15.46 22.33 9.68
N VAL A 35 15.14 21.07 9.74
CA VAL A 35 15.49 20.14 8.66
C VAL A 35 14.57 20.49 7.49
N LEU A 36 15.08 21.27 6.54
CA LEU A 36 14.49 21.41 5.23
C LEU A 36 14.27 20.01 4.68
N ALA A 37 13.03 19.67 4.36
CA ALA A 37 12.67 18.48 3.62
C ALA A 37 13.62 18.39 2.41
N LYS A 38 14.43 17.33 2.39
CA LYS A 38 15.26 17.01 1.23
C LYS A 38 14.25 16.82 0.11
N GLU A 39 14.31 17.61 -0.95
CA GLU A 39 13.45 17.48 -2.11
C GLU A 39 13.44 16.01 -2.52
N MET A 40 12.31 15.34 -2.33
CA MET A 40 12.09 14.02 -2.90
C MET A 40 12.00 14.24 -4.41
N SER A 41 13.09 13.94 -5.10
CA SER A 41 13.15 14.01 -6.55
C SER A 41 12.31 12.85 -7.09
N PHE A 42 11.05 13.11 -7.39
CA PHE A 42 10.21 12.12 -8.06
C PHE A 42 10.81 11.77 -9.43
N ARG A 43 11.01 10.49 -9.69
CA ARG A 43 11.44 9.99 -10.99
C ARG A 43 10.22 10.01 -11.92
N TYR A 44 10.31 10.76 -13.02
CA TYR A 44 9.27 10.82 -14.04
C TYR A 44 9.87 10.76 -15.45
N GLY A 45 9.11 10.17 -16.39
CA GLY A 45 9.53 10.09 -17.79
C GLY A 45 9.55 11.46 -18.45
N VAL A 46 10.66 11.77 -19.11
CA VAL A 46 10.88 13.05 -19.82
C VAL A 46 10.61 12.92 -21.31
N SER A 47 11.01 11.78 -21.90
CA SER A 47 10.80 11.47 -23.31
C SER A 47 10.83 9.96 -23.55
N GLU A 48 10.27 9.56 -24.67
CA GLU A 48 10.27 8.18 -25.17
C GLU A 48 11.06 8.12 -26.49
N GLY A 49 11.60 6.94 -26.79
CA GLY A 49 12.33 6.71 -28.03
C GLY A 49 12.33 5.23 -28.42
N GLU A 50 12.89 4.98 -29.62
CA GLU A 50 13.07 3.65 -30.16
C GLU A 50 14.56 3.44 -30.48
N TYR A 51 15.11 2.30 -30.09
CA TYR A 51 16.49 1.90 -30.37
C TYR A 51 16.53 0.52 -31.02
N THR A 52 17.21 0.41 -32.16
CA THR A 52 17.28 -0.84 -32.89
C THR A 52 18.52 -1.62 -32.48
N VAL A 53 18.32 -2.85 -32.00
CA VAL A 53 19.39 -3.83 -31.73
C VAL A 53 19.43 -4.92 -32.81
N SER A 54 20.64 -5.42 -33.09
CA SER A 54 20.82 -6.57 -33.98
C SER A 54 20.66 -7.86 -33.17
N THR A 55 19.94 -8.82 -33.75
CA THR A 55 19.77 -10.17 -33.19
C THR A 55 20.23 -11.20 -34.25
N GLU A 56 20.36 -12.46 -33.88
CA GLU A 56 20.72 -13.54 -34.83
C GLU A 56 19.71 -13.69 -35.97
N THR A 57 18.43 -13.32 -35.72
CA THR A 57 17.33 -13.45 -36.67
C THR A 57 16.99 -12.17 -37.42
N GLY A 58 17.71 -11.06 -37.15
CA GLY A 58 17.49 -9.76 -37.77
C GLY A 58 17.72 -8.60 -36.81
N SER A 59 16.95 -7.53 -36.94
CA SER A 59 17.01 -6.40 -36.03
C SER A 59 15.64 -6.18 -35.33
N VAL A 60 15.70 -5.82 -34.08
CA VAL A 60 14.54 -5.60 -33.19
C VAL A 60 14.58 -4.17 -32.67
N ALA A 61 13.44 -3.51 -32.66
CA ALA A 61 13.25 -2.20 -32.05
C ALA A 61 12.90 -2.36 -30.58
N LEU A 62 13.66 -1.74 -29.68
CA LEU A 62 13.38 -1.60 -28.26
C LEU A 62 12.83 -0.22 -28.01
N ASN A 63 11.64 -0.13 -27.41
CA ASN A 63 11.09 1.14 -26.95
C ASN A 63 11.62 1.45 -25.55
N TYR A 64 12.01 2.70 -25.34
CA TYR A 64 12.60 3.13 -24.07
C TYR A 64 12.02 4.45 -23.58
N VAL A 65 12.14 4.67 -22.28
CA VAL A 65 11.80 5.92 -21.60
C VAL A 65 13.08 6.54 -21.04
N VAL A 66 13.27 7.84 -21.30
CA VAL A 66 14.30 8.65 -20.64
C VAL A 66 13.71 9.27 -19.39
N TRP A 67 14.38 9.07 -18.26
CA TRP A 67 13.94 9.60 -16.98
C TRP A 67 14.59 10.97 -16.70
N ASN A 68 13.99 11.74 -15.78
CA ASN A 68 14.47 13.06 -15.36
C ASN A 68 15.88 13.04 -14.74
N ASP A 69 16.36 11.89 -14.26
CA ASP A 69 17.73 11.67 -13.77
C ASP A 69 18.75 11.42 -14.90
N GLY A 70 18.29 11.38 -16.14
CA GLY A 70 19.11 11.14 -17.32
C GLY A 70 19.35 9.66 -17.66
N THR A 71 18.79 8.72 -16.91
CA THR A 71 18.87 7.28 -17.17
C THR A 71 17.79 6.81 -18.15
N ILE A 72 17.90 5.56 -18.60
CA ILE A 72 16.94 4.93 -19.53
C ILE A 72 16.39 3.66 -18.90
N SER A 73 15.09 3.41 -19.13
CA SER A 73 14.48 2.08 -18.99
C SER A 73 13.97 1.56 -20.33
N ILE A 74 14.13 0.24 -20.57
CA ILE A 74 13.46 -0.45 -21.68
C ILE A 74 12.06 -0.83 -21.22
N ASN A 75 11.04 -0.47 -22.02
CA ASN A 75 9.64 -0.59 -21.62
C ASN A 75 8.78 -1.37 -22.62
N ASP A 76 9.26 -1.65 -23.83
CA ASP A 76 8.56 -2.49 -24.80
C ASP A 76 9.50 -3.08 -25.84
N CYS A 77 9.15 -4.27 -26.31
CA CYS A 77 9.83 -5.01 -27.37
C CYS A 77 8.74 -5.74 -28.19
N PRO A 78 8.91 -5.93 -29.51
CA PRO A 78 7.97 -6.74 -30.28
C PRO A 78 7.85 -8.17 -29.76
N GLU A 79 6.62 -8.63 -29.48
CA GLU A 79 6.34 -10.00 -29.00
C GLU A 79 6.87 -11.12 -29.97
N SER A 80 7.18 -10.75 -31.22
CA SER A 80 7.71 -11.66 -32.24
C SER A 80 9.22 -11.92 -32.13
N ILE A 81 9.92 -11.33 -31.14
CA ILE A 81 11.34 -11.59 -30.92
C ILE A 81 11.61 -13.07 -30.67
N THR A 82 12.72 -13.57 -31.20
CA THR A 82 13.13 -14.98 -31.09
C THR A 82 14.63 -15.08 -30.80
N GLY A 83 15.03 -16.15 -30.13
CA GLY A 83 16.47 -16.44 -29.89
C GLY A 83 17.05 -15.56 -28.77
N THR A 84 18.30 -15.15 -28.95
CA THR A 84 19.08 -14.38 -27.97
C THR A 84 18.92 -12.88 -28.19
N LEU A 85 18.75 -12.12 -27.13
CA LEU A 85 18.79 -10.65 -27.14
C LEU A 85 19.87 -10.13 -26.17
N GLU A 86 20.74 -9.26 -26.66
CA GLU A 86 21.66 -8.48 -25.84
C GLU A 86 21.10 -7.07 -25.63
N ILE A 87 20.82 -6.71 -24.36
CA ILE A 87 20.36 -5.37 -24.00
C ILE A 87 21.57 -4.41 -23.99
N PRO A 88 21.52 -3.26 -24.68
CA PRO A 88 22.61 -2.31 -24.67
C PRO A 88 22.80 -1.69 -23.28
N SER A 89 24.07 -1.52 -22.86
CA SER A 89 24.37 -0.84 -21.58
C SER A 89 24.07 0.66 -21.59
N GLU A 90 24.03 1.26 -22.79
CA GLU A 90 23.70 2.67 -22.99
C GLU A 90 22.95 2.89 -24.32
N ILE A 91 22.08 3.89 -24.33
CA ILE A 91 21.39 4.38 -25.53
C ILE A 91 21.60 5.89 -25.60
N GLU A 92 22.12 6.38 -26.73
CA GLU A 92 22.42 7.81 -26.94
C GLU A 92 23.31 8.43 -25.84
N GLY A 93 24.26 7.64 -25.30
CA GLY A 93 25.17 8.06 -24.22
C GLY A 93 24.54 8.14 -22.84
N ARG A 94 23.36 7.54 -22.65
CA ARG A 94 22.65 7.44 -21.37
C ARG A 94 22.60 6.00 -20.92
N PRO A 95 22.88 5.71 -19.64
CA PRO A 95 22.89 4.33 -19.15
C PRO A 95 21.48 3.73 -19.13
N VAL A 96 21.36 2.47 -19.56
CA VAL A 96 20.15 1.66 -19.38
C VAL A 96 20.18 1.06 -17.99
N THR A 97 19.26 1.52 -17.11
CA THR A 97 19.24 1.14 -15.69
C THR A 97 18.05 0.32 -15.28
N GLY A 98 17.03 0.19 -16.13
CA GLY A 98 15.81 -0.56 -15.79
C GLY A 98 15.20 -1.29 -16.97
N ILE A 99 14.46 -2.35 -16.67
CA ILE A 99 13.67 -3.14 -17.60
C ILE A 99 12.27 -3.27 -17.00
N TYR A 100 11.21 -2.69 -17.61
CA TYR A 100 9.86 -2.69 -17.06
C TYR A 100 8.87 -3.15 -18.13
N SER A 101 8.18 -4.28 -17.92
CA SER A 101 7.21 -4.90 -18.85
C SER A 101 7.72 -5.07 -20.29
N ALA A 102 9.04 -4.94 -20.49
CA ALA A 102 9.64 -4.80 -21.82
C ALA A 102 9.43 -6.02 -22.70
N PHE A 103 9.54 -7.21 -22.12
CA PHE A 103 9.48 -8.49 -22.82
C PHE A 103 8.21 -9.29 -22.50
N PHE A 104 7.17 -8.61 -22.02
CA PHE A 104 5.89 -9.22 -21.74
C PHE A 104 5.33 -9.96 -22.98
N ASP A 105 4.90 -11.23 -22.82
CA ASP A 105 4.41 -12.11 -23.91
C ASP A 105 5.46 -12.42 -25.01
N CYS A 106 6.76 -12.25 -24.77
CA CYS A 106 7.81 -12.62 -25.72
C CYS A 106 8.07 -14.13 -25.68
N VAL A 107 7.07 -14.90 -26.08
CA VAL A 107 7.00 -16.37 -25.91
C VAL A 107 8.07 -17.18 -26.67
N SER A 108 8.80 -16.57 -27.59
CA SER A 108 9.87 -17.19 -28.39
C SER A 108 11.27 -16.70 -28.08
N LEU A 109 11.41 -15.80 -27.09
CA LEU A 109 12.68 -15.32 -26.58
C LEU A 109 13.31 -16.42 -25.71
N THR A 110 14.53 -16.85 -26.03
CA THR A 110 15.18 -17.99 -25.36
C THR A 110 16.28 -17.60 -24.41
N GLU A 111 16.95 -16.46 -24.65
CA GLU A 111 18.05 -15.96 -23.84
C GLU A 111 18.07 -14.44 -23.83
N VAL A 112 18.39 -13.84 -22.67
CA VAL A 112 18.59 -12.40 -22.53
C VAL A 112 19.88 -12.13 -21.78
N ILE A 113 20.73 -11.29 -22.40
CA ILE A 113 21.95 -10.80 -21.78
C ILE A 113 21.68 -9.40 -21.23
N ILE A 114 21.67 -9.28 -19.91
CA ILE A 114 21.42 -8.03 -19.18
C ILE A 114 22.78 -7.40 -18.84
N PRO A 115 23.03 -6.12 -19.18
CA PRO A 115 24.29 -5.46 -18.88
C PRO A 115 24.40 -5.02 -17.41
N ASP A 116 25.64 -4.84 -16.92
CA ASP A 116 25.93 -4.39 -15.56
C ASP A 116 25.42 -2.96 -15.23
N SER A 117 24.93 -2.22 -16.21
CA SER A 117 24.29 -0.92 -15.99
C SER A 117 22.87 -1.02 -15.44
N VAL A 118 22.21 -2.19 -15.57
CA VAL A 118 20.85 -2.42 -15.09
C VAL A 118 20.86 -2.64 -13.59
N THR A 119 20.05 -1.85 -12.89
CA THR A 119 19.89 -1.90 -11.42
C THR A 119 18.52 -2.40 -11.00
N SER A 120 17.55 -2.46 -11.93
CA SER A 120 16.18 -2.88 -11.62
C SER A 120 15.58 -3.72 -12.75
N ILE A 121 15.06 -4.89 -12.37
CA ILE A 121 14.17 -5.70 -13.20
C ILE A 121 12.77 -5.47 -12.67
N GLY A 122 11.99 -4.64 -13.34
CA GLY A 122 10.69 -4.19 -12.85
C GLY A 122 9.54 -5.13 -13.15
N SER A 123 8.33 -4.69 -12.81
CA SER A 123 7.13 -5.50 -12.92
C SER A 123 6.90 -6.01 -14.35
N SER A 124 6.53 -7.29 -14.47
CA SER A 124 6.23 -7.99 -15.72
C SER A 124 7.35 -7.93 -16.77
N ALA A 125 8.60 -7.71 -16.35
CA ALA A 125 9.72 -7.50 -17.30
C ALA A 125 9.86 -8.64 -18.31
N PHE A 126 9.69 -9.90 -17.89
CA PHE A 126 9.78 -11.12 -18.69
C PHE A 126 8.52 -12.02 -18.50
N GLU A 127 7.41 -11.46 -18.06
CA GLU A 127 6.18 -12.23 -17.84
C GLU A 127 5.74 -12.93 -19.15
N ASN A 128 5.40 -14.22 -19.03
CA ASN A 128 5.03 -15.10 -20.17
C ASN A 128 6.14 -15.34 -21.20
N CYS A 129 7.43 -15.14 -20.86
CA CYS A 129 8.52 -15.57 -21.72
C CYS A 129 8.70 -17.09 -21.65
N THR A 130 7.74 -17.84 -22.20
CA THR A 130 7.63 -19.29 -21.99
C THR A 130 8.76 -20.13 -22.59
N ALA A 131 9.58 -19.57 -23.51
CA ALA A 131 10.76 -20.22 -24.09
C ALA A 131 12.07 -19.77 -23.43
N LEU A 132 12.06 -18.83 -22.46
CA LEU A 132 13.25 -18.33 -21.80
C LEU A 132 13.89 -19.42 -20.95
N THR A 133 15.08 -19.86 -21.35
CA THR A 133 15.84 -20.93 -20.70
C THR A 133 17.07 -20.44 -19.98
N ASP A 134 17.62 -19.30 -20.39
CA ASP A 134 18.87 -18.76 -19.86
C ASP A 134 18.74 -17.24 -19.64
N ILE A 135 19.01 -16.81 -18.42
CA ILE A 135 19.11 -15.42 -18.03
C ILE A 135 20.06 -15.26 -16.85
N SER A 136 21.04 -14.38 -17.02
CA SER A 136 21.95 -13.99 -15.94
C SER A 136 21.55 -12.63 -15.40
N ILE A 137 21.24 -12.56 -14.11
CA ILE A 137 20.97 -11.29 -13.41
C ILE A 137 22.31 -10.72 -12.95
N PRO A 138 22.71 -9.51 -13.40
CA PRO A 138 23.97 -8.91 -12.99
C PRO A 138 23.96 -8.45 -11.52
N ASP A 139 25.17 -8.40 -10.90
CA ASP A 139 25.35 -8.01 -9.49
C ASP A 139 24.90 -6.57 -9.18
N SER A 140 24.67 -5.76 -10.20
CA SER A 140 24.16 -4.39 -10.09
C SER A 140 22.65 -4.33 -9.77
N VAL A 141 21.91 -5.44 -9.97
CA VAL A 141 20.46 -5.48 -9.73
C VAL A 141 20.18 -5.53 -8.23
N THR A 142 19.32 -4.63 -7.78
CA THR A 142 18.90 -4.51 -6.39
C THR A 142 17.41 -4.84 -6.16
N TYR A 143 16.62 -4.95 -7.24
CA TYR A 143 15.19 -5.15 -7.20
C TYR A 143 14.69 -6.06 -8.31
N ILE A 144 13.84 -7.03 -7.97
CA ILE A 144 13.09 -7.89 -8.89
C ILE A 144 11.61 -7.66 -8.63
N GLY A 145 10.89 -7.09 -9.60
CA GLY A 145 9.52 -6.62 -9.44
C GLY A 145 8.45 -7.70 -9.54
N ASP A 146 7.19 -7.27 -9.35
CA ASP A 146 6.02 -8.12 -9.42
C ASP A 146 5.90 -8.81 -10.78
N SER A 147 5.61 -10.10 -10.77
CA SER A 147 5.45 -10.93 -11.98
C SER A 147 6.64 -10.86 -12.94
N ALA A 148 7.84 -10.45 -12.47
CA ALA A 148 8.98 -10.18 -13.36
C ALA A 148 9.34 -11.36 -14.28
N PHE A 149 9.21 -12.59 -13.80
CA PHE A 149 9.44 -13.84 -14.54
C PHE A 149 8.22 -14.78 -14.50
N GLU A 150 7.05 -14.28 -14.17
CA GLU A 150 5.84 -15.10 -14.10
C GLU A 150 5.60 -15.86 -15.40
N ASN A 151 5.28 -17.16 -15.29
CA ASN A 151 5.07 -18.06 -16.42
C ASN A 151 6.31 -18.26 -17.36
N CYS A 152 7.53 -18.02 -16.89
CA CYS A 152 8.75 -18.44 -17.60
C CYS A 152 8.95 -19.95 -17.49
N THR A 153 8.10 -20.72 -18.18
CA THR A 153 7.92 -22.16 -17.96
C THR A 153 9.12 -23.02 -18.40
N ALA A 154 10.05 -22.48 -19.19
CA ALA A 154 11.27 -23.17 -19.62
C ALA A 154 12.48 -22.86 -18.74
N LEU A 155 12.41 -21.86 -17.84
CA LEU A 155 13.52 -21.47 -16.97
C LEU A 155 13.76 -22.57 -15.92
N THR A 156 14.98 -23.14 -15.90
CA THR A 156 15.33 -24.29 -15.05
C THR A 156 16.06 -23.93 -13.78
N ASP A 157 16.85 -22.90 -13.83
CA ASP A 157 17.65 -22.39 -12.70
C ASP A 157 17.80 -20.86 -12.79
N ILE A 158 18.03 -20.22 -11.64
CA ILE A 158 18.33 -18.80 -11.55
C ILE A 158 19.15 -18.51 -10.30
N SER A 159 20.12 -17.63 -10.45
CA SER A 159 20.91 -17.07 -9.35
C SER A 159 20.49 -15.63 -9.10
N ILE A 160 20.03 -15.35 -7.90
CA ILE A 160 19.70 -14.00 -7.45
C ILE A 160 20.96 -13.39 -6.83
N PRO A 161 21.44 -12.24 -7.31
CA PRO A 161 22.65 -11.60 -6.79
C PRO A 161 22.52 -11.11 -5.35
N ASP A 162 23.65 -11.04 -4.62
CA ASP A 162 23.73 -10.52 -3.24
C ASP A 162 23.30 -9.03 -3.11
N GLY A 163 23.17 -8.30 -4.22
CA GLY A 163 22.68 -6.92 -4.23
C GLY A 163 21.15 -6.80 -4.13
N VAL A 164 20.40 -7.89 -4.42
CA VAL A 164 18.93 -7.88 -4.40
C VAL A 164 18.43 -7.89 -2.98
N THR A 165 17.55 -6.96 -2.65
CA THR A 165 16.91 -6.85 -1.34
C THR A 165 15.42 -7.19 -1.38
N GLU A 166 14.79 -7.17 -2.55
CA GLU A 166 13.35 -7.39 -2.71
C GLU A 166 13.03 -8.25 -3.93
N ILE A 167 12.14 -9.23 -3.73
CA ILE A 167 11.52 -10.06 -4.77
C ILE A 167 10.01 -9.81 -4.71
N GLY A 168 9.44 -9.26 -5.79
CA GLY A 168 8.04 -8.85 -5.86
C GLY A 168 7.02 -10.00 -5.86
N TYR A 169 5.75 -9.64 -5.79
CA TYR A 169 4.61 -10.56 -5.87
C TYR A 169 4.65 -11.39 -7.15
N SER A 170 4.43 -12.71 -7.04
CA SER A 170 4.38 -13.63 -8.19
C SER A 170 5.64 -13.58 -9.07
N ALA A 171 6.79 -13.10 -8.59
CA ALA A 171 7.97 -12.82 -9.42
C ALA A 171 8.43 -14.03 -10.26
N PHE A 172 8.34 -15.26 -9.72
CA PHE A 172 8.64 -16.53 -10.41
C PHE A 172 7.45 -17.49 -10.43
N GLU A 173 6.23 -16.97 -10.23
CA GLU A 173 5.02 -17.80 -10.23
C GLU A 173 4.89 -18.58 -11.53
N ASN A 174 4.53 -19.88 -11.40
CA ASN A 174 4.38 -20.79 -12.53
C ASN A 174 5.64 -20.96 -13.42
N CYS A 175 6.84 -20.67 -12.93
CA CYS A 175 8.08 -21.13 -13.56
C CYS A 175 8.22 -22.64 -13.35
N THR A 176 7.44 -23.42 -14.10
CA THR A 176 7.19 -24.84 -13.83
C THR A 176 8.40 -25.75 -14.04
N ALA A 177 9.48 -25.30 -14.69
CA ALA A 177 10.73 -26.02 -14.81
C ALA A 177 11.76 -25.59 -13.76
N LEU A 178 11.54 -24.50 -13.03
CA LEU A 178 12.49 -23.90 -12.10
C LEU A 178 12.72 -24.78 -10.88
N ALA A 179 13.85 -25.47 -10.87
CA ALA A 179 14.22 -26.45 -9.85
C ALA A 179 15.32 -25.95 -8.90
N GLU A 180 16.17 -25.04 -9.37
CA GLU A 180 17.29 -24.50 -8.59
C GLU A 180 17.17 -22.97 -8.52
N ILE A 181 17.09 -22.44 -7.30
CA ILE A 181 17.07 -21.01 -7.01
C ILE A 181 18.09 -20.74 -5.92
N ALA A 182 19.10 -19.93 -6.22
CA ALA A 182 20.02 -19.40 -5.22
C ALA A 182 19.45 -18.08 -4.69
N ILE A 183 18.94 -18.08 -3.47
CA ILE A 183 18.38 -16.90 -2.79
C ILE A 183 19.45 -16.41 -1.79
N PRO A 184 19.93 -15.14 -1.91
CA PRO A 184 20.94 -14.61 -1.02
C PRO A 184 20.35 -14.16 0.33
N ASP A 185 21.23 -14.05 1.35
CA ASP A 185 20.83 -13.56 2.68
C ASP A 185 20.50 -12.05 2.72
N SER A 186 20.77 -11.33 1.62
CA SER A 186 20.43 -9.89 1.48
C SER A 186 18.96 -9.60 1.28
N ILE A 187 18.14 -10.62 1.01
CA ILE A 187 16.71 -10.45 0.79
C ILE A 187 16.03 -10.03 2.08
N GLU A 188 15.39 -8.86 2.03
CA GLU A 188 14.59 -8.27 3.11
C GLU A 188 13.09 -8.49 2.90
N ASN A 189 12.64 -8.69 1.65
CA ASN A 189 11.22 -8.90 1.33
C ASN A 189 11.04 -9.91 0.19
N ILE A 190 10.06 -10.81 0.33
CA ILE A 190 9.64 -11.77 -0.70
C ILE A 190 8.12 -11.68 -0.83
N GLY A 191 7.62 -11.20 -1.96
CA GLY A 191 6.19 -11.04 -2.20
C GLY A 191 5.42 -12.36 -2.29
N TYR A 192 4.16 -12.32 -1.94
CA TYR A 192 3.23 -13.44 -1.99
C TYR A 192 3.23 -14.13 -3.37
N HIS A 193 3.18 -15.46 -3.35
CA HIS A 193 3.27 -16.31 -4.55
C HIS A 193 4.59 -16.19 -5.34
N ALA A 194 5.62 -15.53 -4.82
CA ALA A 194 6.86 -15.31 -5.58
C ALA A 194 7.42 -16.58 -6.24
N PHE A 195 7.28 -17.75 -5.60
CA PHE A 195 7.77 -19.04 -6.09
C PHE A 195 6.69 -20.10 -6.31
N GLU A 196 5.40 -19.70 -6.29
CA GLU A 196 4.29 -20.66 -6.44
C GLU A 196 4.35 -21.37 -7.79
N GLY A 197 4.02 -22.66 -7.80
CA GLY A 197 4.00 -23.47 -9.02
C GLY A 197 5.37 -23.98 -9.48
N THR A 198 6.50 -23.51 -8.91
CA THR A 198 7.85 -23.97 -9.25
C THR A 198 8.13 -25.40 -8.78
N VAL A 199 9.11 -26.07 -9.40
CA VAL A 199 9.63 -27.36 -8.89
C VAL A 199 10.38 -27.15 -7.58
N TRP A 200 11.10 -26.02 -7.45
CA TRP A 200 11.81 -25.63 -6.22
C TRP A 200 10.86 -25.59 -5.01
N MET A 201 9.74 -24.88 -5.11
CA MET A 201 8.74 -24.78 -4.03
C MET A 201 8.16 -26.14 -3.65
N LYS A 202 7.82 -26.98 -4.65
CA LYS A 202 7.33 -28.34 -4.41
C LYS A 202 8.35 -29.21 -3.70
N ALA A 203 9.65 -29.08 -4.04
CA ALA A 203 10.73 -29.79 -3.36
C ALA A 203 10.87 -29.33 -1.91
N LYS A 204 10.83 -28.00 -1.66
CA LYS A 204 10.88 -27.42 -0.30
C LYS A 204 9.73 -27.90 0.57
N LEU A 205 8.51 -27.90 0.08
CA LEU A 205 7.32 -28.41 0.79
C LEU A 205 7.39 -29.92 1.05
N ALA A 206 8.11 -30.68 0.21
CA ALA A 206 8.34 -32.11 0.46
C ALA A 206 9.42 -32.35 1.53
N GLU A 207 10.35 -31.42 1.70
CA GLU A 207 11.41 -31.49 2.73
C GLU A 207 10.88 -31.03 4.10
N SER A 208 10.10 -29.95 4.14
CA SER A 208 9.57 -29.33 5.35
C SER A 208 8.19 -28.70 5.09
N PRO A 209 7.23 -28.79 6.04
CA PRO A 209 5.98 -28.04 5.94
C PRO A 209 6.15 -26.53 6.16
N LEU A 210 7.30 -26.07 6.64
CA LEU A 210 7.72 -24.68 6.70
C LEU A 210 8.71 -24.41 5.58
N VAL A 211 8.37 -23.55 4.64
CA VAL A 211 9.29 -23.08 3.60
C VAL A 211 9.83 -21.71 4.02
N ILE A 212 11.13 -21.67 4.25
CA ILE A 212 11.86 -20.47 4.67
C ILE A 212 12.89 -20.16 3.61
N ALA A 213 12.94 -18.90 3.18
CA ALA A 213 13.91 -18.36 2.26
C ALA A 213 14.59 -17.16 2.92
N SER A 214 15.93 -17.16 2.99
CA SER A 214 16.64 -16.22 3.85
C SER A 214 16.16 -16.38 5.31
N HIS A 215 15.56 -15.36 5.93
CA HIS A 215 14.95 -15.40 7.27
C HIS A 215 13.44 -15.12 7.25
N ILE A 216 12.83 -15.25 6.06
CA ILE A 216 11.40 -15.00 5.83
C ILE A 216 10.68 -16.33 5.68
N LEU A 217 9.64 -16.57 6.46
CA LEU A 217 8.76 -17.72 6.32
C LEU A 217 7.71 -17.41 5.26
N ILE A 218 7.83 -18.05 4.09
CA ILE A 218 7.01 -17.76 2.91
C ILE A 218 5.83 -18.72 2.72
N ASP A 219 5.89 -19.93 3.26
CA ASP A 219 4.77 -20.90 3.19
C ASP A 219 4.79 -21.87 4.38
N GLY A 220 3.67 -21.97 5.06
CA GLY A 220 3.36 -22.92 6.13
C GLY A 220 1.97 -23.57 5.96
N THR A 221 1.36 -23.47 4.78
CA THR A 221 -0.03 -23.91 4.53
C THR A 221 -0.24 -25.42 4.73
N THR A 222 0.81 -26.22 4.63
CA THR A 222 0.79 -27.68 4.84
C THR A 222 1.04 -28.11 6.29
N CYS A 223 1.27 -27.15 7.19
CA CYS A 223 1.51 -27.42 8.61
C CYS A 223 0.32 -28.06 9.33
N SER A 224 0.59 -28.82 10.37
CA SER A 224 -0.45 -29.46 11.18
C SER A 224 -0.06 -29.61 12.65
N GLY A 225 -1.06 -29.63 13.54
CA GLY A 225 -0.86 -29.78 14.97
C GLY A 225 -0.19 -28.58 15.62
N SER A 226 0.85 -28.82 16.42
CA SER A 226 1.67 -27.78 17.07
C SER A 226 2.92 -27.49 16.23
N VAL A 227 3.18 -26.26 15.92
CA VAL A 227 4.32 -25.80 15.11
C VAL A 227 5.12 -24.77 15.89
N MET A 228 6.42 -24.97 15.96
CA MET A 228 7.39 -24.00 16.44
C MET A 228 8.14 -23.44 15.24
N ILE A 229 8.12 -22.12 15.08
CA ILE A 229 8.88 -21.43 14.03
C ILE A 229 10.35 -21.40 14.45
N PRO A 230 11.30 -21.68 13.53
CA PRO A 230 12.73 -21.64 13.85
C PRO A 230 13.24 -20.27 14.31
N ASP A 231 14.31 -20.27 15.12
CA ASP A 231 14.85 -19.08 15.77
C ASP A 231 15.52 -18.07 14.79
N ASP A 232 15.78 -18.47 13.56
CA ASP A 232 16.35 -17.63 12.51
C ASP A 232 15.30 -16.89 11.64
N VAL A 233 14.01 -17.16 11.89
CA VAL A 233 12.90 -16.48 11.20
C VAL A 233 12.62 -15.15 11.90
N THR A 234 12.68 -14.05 11.15
CA THR A 234 12.38 -12.70 11.63
C THR A 234 11.03 -12.20 11.16
N GLU A 235 10.54 -12.73 10.03
CA GLU A 235 9.32 -12.28 9.35
C GLU A 235 8.43 -13.45 8.93
N ILE A 236 7.13 -13.26 9.06
CA ILE A 236 6.09 -14.17 8.57
C ILE A 236 5.36 -13.47 7.42
N GLU A 237 5.57 -13.97 6.22
CA GLU A 237 5.06 -13.35 5.00
C GLU A 237 3.52 -13.29 4.94
N PHE A 238 3.01 -12.36 4.12
CA PHE A 238 1.61 -12.25 3.77
C PHE A 238 1.01 -13.60 3.41
N LYS A 239 -0.06 -14.01 4.12
CA LYS A 239 -0.77 -15.28 3.89
C LYS A 239 0.04 -16.57 4.09
N ALA A 240 1.22 -16.53 4.72
CA ALA A 240 2.10 -17.70 4.85
C ALA A 240 1.41 -18.96 5.41
N PHE A 241 0.39 -18.83 6.25
CA PHE A 241 -0.44 -19.94 6.75
C PHE A 241 -1.92 -19.79 6.38
N GLU A 242 -2.27 -18.96 5.40
CA GLU A 242 -3.69 -18.71 5.06
C GLU A 242 -4.42 -20.04 4.81
N ASN A 243 -5.58 -20.24 5.47
CA ASN A 243 -6.38 -21.46 5.37
C ASN A 243 -5.67 -22.75 5.82
N CYS A 244 -4.60 -22.69 6.63
CA CYS A 244 -3.96 -23.86 7.21
C CYS A 244 -4.86 -24.48 8.29
N THR A 245 -5.89 -25.19 7.86
CA THR A 245 -6.94 -25.72 8.75
C THR A 245 -6.48 -26.87 9.65
N ALA A 246 -5.30 -27.45 9.43
CA ALA A 246 -4.73 -28.52 10.26
C ALA A 246 -3.86 -27.98 11.41
N LEU A 247 -3.49 -26.69 11.41
CA LEU A 247 -2.69 -26.01 12.42
C LEU A 247 -3.55 -25.78 13.69
N LYS A 248 -3.02 -26.15 14.86
CA LYS A 248 -3.71 -25.99 16.16
C LYS A 248 -3.00 -25.03 17.09
N GLU A 249 -1.69 -25.01 17.03
CA GLU A 249 -0.83 -24.19 17.85
C GLU A 249 0.34 -23.65 17.04
N ILE A 250 0.67 -22.38 17.23
CA ILE A 250 1.85 -21.74 16.68
C ILE A 250 2.64 -21.05 17.77
N ILE A 251 3.96 -21.26 17.77
CA ILE A 251 4.90 -20.67 18.72
C ILE A 251 5.94 -19.90 17.92
N PHE A 252 5.97 -18.57 18.11
CA PHE A 252 6.92 -17.68 17.48
C PHE A 252 8.21 -17.60 18.28
N PRO A 253 9.39 -17.54 17.63
CA PRO A 253 10.66 -17.31 18.30
C PRO A 253 10.83 -15.84 18.70
N GLU A 254 11.81 -15.60 19.60
CA GLU A 254 12.17 -14.23 20.01
C GLU A 254 12.79 -13.38 18.87
N SER A 255 13.14 -13.97 17.74
CA SER A 255 13.63 -13.29 16.55
C SER A 255 12.52 -12.65 15.71
N THR A 256 11.24 -13.09 15.90
CA THR A 256 10.13 -12.55 15.11
C THR A 256 9.88 -11.09 15.45
N GLU A 257 9.97 -10.21 14.47
CA GLU A 257 9.74 -8.77 14.61
C GLU A 257 8.37 -8.35 14.03
N GLU A 258 7.91 -9.08 13.00
CA GLU A 258 6.69 -8.78 12.27
C GLU A 258 5.83 -10.02 11.98
N ILE A 259 4.49 -9.83 12.06
CA ILE A 259 3.47 -10.79 11.62
C ILE A 259 2.58 -10.09 10.61
N SER A 260 2.74 -10.43 9.34
CA SER A 260 2.10 -9.74 8.22
C SER A 260 0.62 -10.06 8.05
N TYR A 261 -0.02 -9.33 7.13
CA TYR A 261 -1.44 -9.47 6.78
C TYR A 261 -1.87 -10.89 6.49
N ASN A 262 -3.05 -11.27 6.97
CA ASN A 262 -3.70 -12.55 6.67
C ASN A 262 -2.82 -13.78 6.92
N SER A 263 -1.66 -13.67 7.60
CA SER A 263 -0.70 -14.77 7.76
C SER A 263 -1.36 -16.05 8.28
N PHE A 264 -2.32 -15.93 9.20
CA PHE A 264 -3.05 -17.07 9.80
C PHE A 264 -4.57 -16.98 9.54
N ARG A 265 -5.00 -16.16 8.59
CA ARG A 265 -6.43 -16.03 8.28
C ARG A 265 -6.99 -17.37 7.85
N GLY A 266 -8.17 -17.73 8.38
CA GLY A 266 -8.84 -18.98 8.01
C GLY A 266 -8.21 -20.25 8.60
N CYS A 267 -7.24 -20.14 9.53
CA CYS A 267 -6.74 -21.26 10.31
C CYS A 267 -7.80 -21.70 11.34
N THR A 268 -8.84 -22.38 10.87
CA THR A 268 -10.08 -22.64 11.63
C THR A 268 -9.93 -23.60 12.83
N ASN A 269 -8.75 -24.17 13.03
CA ASN A 269 -8.41 -25.00 14.21
C ASN A 269 -7.29 -24.39 15.07
N LEU A 270 -6.82 -23.16 14.79
CA LEU A 270 -5.77 -22.48 15.56
C LEU A 270 -6.35 -21.98 16.89
N GLU A 271 -6.06 -22.70 17.98
CA GLU A 271 -6.57 -22.40 19.33
C GLU A 271 -5.53 -21.73 20.22
N THR A 272 -4.24 -21.93 19.93
CA THR A 272 -3.11 -21.44 20.75
C THR A 272 -2.13 -20.69 19.88
N VAL A 273 -1.81 -19.45 20.28
CA VAL A 273 -0.76 -18.63 19.66
C VAL A 273 0.12 -18.09 20.77
N VAL A 274 1.43 -18.31 20.66
CA VAL A 274 2.43 -17.78 21.60
C VAL A 274 3.26 -16.75 20.85
N ILE A 275 3.07 -15.48 21.18
CA ILE A 275 3.76 -14.33 20.59
C ILE A 275 4.72 -13.75 21.62
N PRO A 276 6.02 -13.59 21.31
CA PRO A 276 6.99 -12.97 22.21
C PRO A 276 6.75 -11.46 22.38
N GLU A 277 7.29 -10.90 23.47
CA GLU A 277 7.06 -9.48 23.82
C GLU A 277 7.74 -8.48 22.88
N ASN A 278 8.74 -8.93 22.11
CA ASN A 278 9.49 -8.08 21.18
C ASN A 278 8.85 -7.88 19.81
N VAL A 279 7.78 -8.60 19.48
CA VAL A 279 7.04 -8.38 18.22
C VAL A 279 6.53 -6.94 18.18
N ALA A 280 7.04 -6.17 17.23
CA ALA A 280 6.80 -4.74 17.08
C ALA A 280 5.65 -4.42 16.12
N THR A 281 5.31 -5.36 15.23
CA THR A 281 4.23 -5.20 14.25
C THR A 281 3.40 -6.47 14.14
N ILE A 282 2.09 -6.32 14.30
CA ILE A 282 1.10 -7.36 14.00
C ILE A 282 0.08 -6.69 13.11
N GLU A 283 0.06 -7.09 11.85
CA GLU A 283 -0.86 -6.49 10.90
C GLU A 283 -2.30 -6.95 11.09
N GLY A 284 -3.22 -6.10 10.78
CA GLY A 284 -4.65 -6.40 10.88
C GLY A 284 -5.00 -7.60 10.02
N SER A 285 -6.05 -8.32 10.42
CA SER A 285 -6.45 -9.57 9.76
C SER A 285 -5.49 -10.77 9.89
N ALA A 286 -4.28 -10.61 10.46
CA ALA A 286 -3.33 -11.72 10.59
C ALA A 286 -3.96 -12.99 11.18
N PHE A 287 -4.82 -12.86 12.17
CA PHE A 287 -5.50 -13.96 12.86
C PHE A 287 -7.01 -14.05 12.63
N TRP A 288 -7.53 -13.40 11.59
CA TRP A 288 -8.95 -13.44 11.32
C TRP A 288 -9.45 -14.87 11.06
N GLU A 289 -10.68 -15.14 11.47
CA GLU A 289 -11.34 -16.44 11.32
C GLU A 289 -10.66 -17.58 12.09
N THR A 290 -9.81 -17.26 13.09
CA THR A 290 -9.24 -18.28 14.00
C THR A 290 -10.06 -18.39 15.29
N PRO A 291 -10.14 -19.59 15.91
CA PRO A 291 -10.72 -19.75 17.23
C PRO A 291 -9.97 -18.96 18.32
N TRP A 292 -8.66 -18.78 18.16
CA TRP A 292 -7.82 -18.01 19.07
C TRP A 292 -8.28 -16.56 19.18
N ILE A 293 -8.40 -15.82 18.06
CA ILE A 293 -8.86 -14.42 18.09
C ILE A 293 -10.30 -14.31 18.58
N ALA A 294 -11.18 -15.27 18.19
CA ALA A 294 -12.56 -15.30 18.64
C ALA A 294 -12.70 -15.53 20.15
N LYS A 295 -11.77 -16.25 20.79
CA LYS A 295 -11.71 -16.40 22.23
C LYS A 295 -11.29 -15.09 22.90
N MET A 296 -10.24 -14.43 22.39
CA MET A 296 -9.76 -13.16 22.93
C MET A 296 -10.84 -12.06 22.84
N GLN A 297 -11.55 -11.97 21.71
CA GLN A 297 -12.68 -11.04 21.53
C GLN A 297 -13.83 -11.24 22.53
N LYS A 298 -14.07 -12.49 22.97
CA LYS A 298 -15.08 -12.79 24.00
C LYS A 298 -14.64 -12.35 25.39
N GLU A 299 -13.34 -12.41 25.67
CA GLU A 299 -12.75 -11.96 26.94
C GLU A 299 -12.64 -10.44 27.00
N ASN A 300 -12.20 -9.82 25.91
CA ASN A 300 -12.12 -8.37 25.74
C ASN A 300 -12.33 -8.01 24.24
N PRO A 301 -13.35 -7.19 23.89
CA PRO A 301 -13.57 -6.76 22.52
C PRO A 301 -12.41 -5.93 21.93
N LEU A 302 -11.57 -5.30 22.76
CA LEU A 302 -10.29 -4.72 22.34
C LEU A 302 -9.18 -5.76 22.54
N VAL A 303 -8.80 -6.45 21.48
CA VAL A 303 -7.68 -7.40 21.52
C VAL A 303 -6.38 -6.64 21.38
N ILE A 304 -5.61 -6.57 22.47
CA ILE A 304 -4.34 -5.83 22.54
C ILE A 304 -3.21 -6.82 22.84
N ILE A 305 -2.16 -6.76 22.02
CA ILE A 305 -0.96 -7.59 22.15
C ILE A 305 0.25 -6.66 22.07
N ASN A 306 1.16 -6.71 23.02
CA ASN A 306 2.39 -5.90 23.07
C ASN A 306 2.15 -4.37 22.86
N GLY A 307 1.02 -3.84 23.31
CA GLY A 307 0.65 -2.44 23.07
C GLY A 307 0.07 -2.15 21.67
N ILE A 308 -0.11 -3.16 20.84
CA ILE A 308 -0.73 -3.07 19.53
C ILE A 308 -2.20 -3.49 19.65
N LEU A 309 -3.14 -2.64 19.22
CA LEU A 309 -4.55 -3.01 19.08
C LEU A 309 -4.72 -3.80 17.77
N VAL A 310 -4.84 -5.12 17.89
CA VAL A 310 -4.89 -6.06 16.75
C VAL A 310 -6.30 -6.24 16.21
N ASP A 311 -7.32 -6.24 17.10
CA ASP A 311 -8.71 -6.45 16.70
C ASP A 311 -9.69 -5.74 17.64
N GLY A 312 -10.58 -4.93 17.09
CA GLY A 312 -11.64 -4.21 17.77
C GLY A 312 -13.02 -4.37 17.10
N ARG A 313 -13.15 -5.30 16.14
CA ARG A 313 -14.36 -5.46 15.29
C ARG A 313 -15.62 -5.83 16.06
N THR A 314 -15.50 -6.36 17.26
CA THR A 314 -16.65 -6.72 18.12
C THR A 314 -17.02 -5.62 19.11
N CYS A 315 -16.37 -4.47 19.07
CA CYS A 315 -16.67 -3.33 19.93
C CYS A 315 -18.07 -2.75 19.69
N THR A 316 -18.69 -2.20 20.74
CA THR A 316 -20.03 -1.64 20.68
C THR A 316 -20.12 -0.31 21.41
N GLY A 317 -21.00 0.59 20.96
CA GLY A 317 -21.29 1.86 21.65
C GLY A 317 -20.06 2.76 21.72
N LYS A 318 -19.72 3.22 22.92
CA LYS A 318 -18.55 4.07 23.18
C LYS A 318 -17.34 3.24 23.54
N VAL A 319 -16.26 3.42 22.77
CA VAL A 319 -14.98 2.73 22.94
C VAL A 319 -13.92 3.73 23.38
N ILE A 320 -13.21 3.41 24.45
CA ILE A 320 -12.02 4.15 24.90
C ILE A 320 -10.83 3.19 24.77
N ILE A 321 -9.93 3.48 23.84
CA ILE A 321 -8.69 2.70 23.66
C ILE A 321 -7.76 3.05 24.81
N PRO A 322 -7.22 2.06 25.55
CA PRO A 322 -6.33 2.30 26.68
C PRO A 322 -5.04 3.02 26.31
N ASP A 323 -4.48 3.82 27.24
CA ASP A 323 -3.21 4.56 27.06
C ASP A 323 -1.98 3.64 26.88
N THR A 324 -2.13 2.34 27.15
CA THR A 324 -1.10 1.34 26.88
C THR A 324 -0.96 0.98 25.40
N VAL A 325 -1.92 1.40 24.57
CA VAL A 325 -1.89 1.18 23.11
C VAL A 325 -1.07 2.29 22.47
N THR A 326 -0.07 1.86 21.70
CA THR A 326 0.83 2.75 20.95
C THR A 326 0.67 2.58 19.44
N LYS A 327 0.03 1.50 19.00
CA LYS A 327 -0.24 1.21 17.59
C LYS A 327 -1.66 0.65 17.42
N ILE A 328 -2.32 1.00 16.34
CA ILE A 328 -3.56 0.37 15.88
C ILE A 328 -3.23 -0.35 14.56
N ALA A 329 -3.34 -1.66 14.56
CA ALA A 329 -3.07 -2.45 13.36
C ALA A 329 -4.05 -2.08 12.24
N SER A 330 -3.60 -2.10 10.99
CA SER A 330 -4.46 -1.90 9.82
C SER A 330 -5.70 -2.82 9.91
N TRP A 331 -6.85 -2.38 9.48
CA TRP A 331 -8.14 -3.12 9.53
C TRP A 331 -8.65 -3.47 10.95
N ALA A 332 -8.05 -2.96 12.03
CA ALA A 332 -8.38 -3.38 13.41
C ALA A 332 -9.85 -3.23 13.77
N PHE A 333 -10.55 -2.22 13.28
CA PHE A 333 -11.99 -2.01 13.49
C PHE A 333 -12.83 -2.23 12.22
N CYS A 334 -12.23 -2.74 11.14
CA CYS A 334 -12.93 -2.90 9.86
C CYS A 334 -14.25 -3.66 10.01
N GLY A 335 -15.35 -3.05 9.52
CA GLY A 335 -16.68 -3.63 9.62
C GLY A 335 -17.30 -3.59 11.02
N CYS A 336 -16.76 -2.80 11.96
CA CYS A 336 -17.32 -2.63 13.30
C CYS A 336 -18.61 -1.78 13.25
N GLY A 337 -19.68 -2.37 12.75
CA GLY A 337 -20.96 -1.68 12.51
C GLY A 337 -21.78 -1.31 13.76
N THR A 338 -21.26 -1.53 14.99
CA THR A 338 -21.96 -1.29 16.26
C THR A 338 -21.27 -0.29 17.19
N MET A 339 -20.05 0.12 16.87
CA MET A 339 -19.33 1.17 17.58
C MET A 339 -19.86 2.54 17.14
N GLN A 340 -20.18 3.41 18.11
CA GLN A 340 -20.75 4.74 17.89
C GLN A 340 -19.74 5.85 18.17
N GLU A 341 -18.91 5.68 19.18
CA GLU A 341 -17.86 6.62 19.55
C GLU A 341 -16.54 5.89 19.79
N VAL A 342 -15.44 6.48 19.37
CA VAL A 342 -14.09 5.99 19.69
C VAL A 342 -13.20 7.12 20.16
N GLN A 343 -12.39 6.84 21.17
CA GLN A 343 -11.34 7.73 21.67
C GLN A 343 -9.98 7.04 21.49
N ILE A 344 -9.11 7.70 20.74
CA ILE A 344 -7.73 7.26 20.47
C ILE A 344 -6.82 7.85 21.52
N PRO A 345 -5.88 7.07 22.13
CA PRO A 345 -4.96 7.57 23.16
C PRO A 345 -3.79 8.34 22.56
N GLU A 346 -3.11 9.14 23.41
CA GLU A 346 -1.92 9.95 23.03
C GLU A 346 -0.70 9.11 22.59
N GLY A 347 -0.68 7.80 22.81
CA GLY A 347 0.41 6.92 22.33
C GLY A 347 0.36 6.62 20.83
N VAL A 348 -0.79 6.82 20.20
CA VAL A 348 -1.01 6.51 18.77
C VAL A 348 -0.69 7.75 17.94
N THR A 349 0.20 7.58 16.95
CA THR A 349 0.68 8.68 16.10
C THR A 349 0.20 8.58 14.65
N GLU A 350 -0.34 7.44 14.25
CA GLU A 350 -0.78 7.18 12.89
C GLU A 350 -2.05 6.32 12.86
N LEU A 351 -2.89 6.57 11.88
CA LEU A 351 -4.00 5.69 11.48
C LEU A 351 -3.71 5.19 10.07
N LEU A 352 -3.56 3.88 9.96
CA LEU A 352 -3.15 3.19 8.75
C LEU A 352 -4.36 2.67 7.96
N GLU A 353 -4.07 1.96 6.89
CA GLU A 353 -5.01 1.38 5.94
C GLU A 353 -6.25 0.82 6.62
N SER A 354 -7.39 1.35 6.23
CA SER A 354 -8.72 0.82 6.58
C SER A 354 -8.97 0.58 8.06
N ASN A 355 -8.28 1.27 8.98
CA ASN A 355 -8.43 1.08 10.44
C ASN A 355 -9.90 1.08 10.87
N PHE A 356 -10.73 1.98 10.33
CA PHE A 356 -12.15 2.12 10.62
C PHE A 356 -13.04 1.90 9.39
N TYR A 357 -12.53 1.22 8.35
CA TYR A 357 -13.30 0.94 7.13
C TYR A 357 -14.66 0.28 7.46
N ASP A 358 -15.74 0.78 6.84
CA ASP A 358 -17.13 0.28 7.02
C ASP A 358 -17.62 0.25 8.49
N CYS A 359 -17.13 1.18 9.33
CA CYS A 359 -17.68 1.41 10.66
C CYS A 359 -18.99 2.20 10.57
N SER A 360 -20.03 1.60 9.99
CA SER A 360 -21.29 2.25 9.57
C SER A 360 -22.14 2.86 10.67
N SER A 361 -21.83 2.62 11.95
CA SER A 361 -22.48 3.27 13.11
C SER A 361 -21.61 4.28 13.83
N LEU A 362 -20.36 4.51 13.38
CA LEU A 362 -19.45 5.47 14.01
C LEU A 362 -19.95 6.89 13.75
N GLU A 363 -20.29 7.62 14.80
CA GLU A 363 -20.79 8.98 14.77
C GLU A 363 -19.74 9.99 15.21
N LYS A 364 -18.81 9.55 16.08
CA LYS A 364 -17.84 10.43 16.74
C LYS A 364 -16.50 9.76 16.95
N ILE A 365 -15.43 10.49 16.65
CA ILE A 365 -14.06 10.10 16.97
C ILE A 365 -13.33 11.20 17.73
N THR A 366 -12.48 10.82 18.70
CA THR A 366 -11.55 11.73 19.38
C THR A 366 -10.12 11.34 19.00
N ILE A 367 -9.40 12.29 18.40
CA ILE A 367 -8.05 12.14 17.86
C ILE A 367 -7.07 12.90 18.77
N PRO A 368 -5.95 12.27 19.21
CA PRO A 368 -4.98 12.89 20.11
C PRO A 368 -4.07 13.91 19.41
N ILE A 369 -3.38 14.73 20.20
CA ILE A 369 -2.39 15.71 19.67
C ILE A 369 -1.18 15.01 19.05
N SER A 370 -0.86 13.80 19.49
CA SER A 370 0.23 12.98 18.95
C SER A 370 0.04 12.53 17.51
N MET A 371 -1.17 12.62 16.95
CA MET A 371 -1.47 12.19 15.59
C MET A 371 -0.68 13.00 14.56
N THR A 372 0.02 12.30 13.65
CA THR A 372 0.84 12.90 12.58
C THR A 372 0.41 12.48 11.18
N TYR A 373 -0.26 11.32 11.06
CA TYR A 373 -0.66 10.76 9.78
C TYR A 373 -2.01 10.03 9.86
N ILE A 374 -2.86 10.24 8.86
CA ILE A 374 -4.15 9.53 8.69
C ILE A 374 -4.28 9.16 7.23
N GLU A 375 -4.36 7.87 6.93
CA GLU A 375 -4.45 7.37 5.56
C GLU A 375 -5.82 7.61 4.92
N GLU A 376 -5.86 7.74 3.59
CA GLU A 376 -7.01 8.20 2.82
C GLU A 376 -8.28 7.36 3.03
N ASP A 377 -8.18 6.05 3.10
CA ASP A 377 -9.31 5.13 3.21
C ASP A 377 -9.68 4.73 4.65
N THR A 378 -8.97 5.30 5.63
CA THR A 378 -9.14 4.98 7.07
C THR A 378 -10.61 4.97 7.50
N PHE A 379 -11.41 5.93 7.04
CA PHE A 379 -12.82 6.10 7.41
C PHE A 379 -13.80 5.84 6.26
N MET A 380 -13.36 5.18 5.20
CA MET A 380 -14.24 4.84 4.08
C MET A 380 -15.40 3.96 4.56
N GLY A 381 -16.64 4.30 4.19
CA GLY A 381 -17.85 3.61 4.69
C GLY A 381 -18.33 4.01 6.08
N CYS A 382 -17.72 5.03 6.72
CA CYS A 382 -18.19 5.61 7.99
C CYS A 382 -19.25 6.69 7.74
N ASP A 383 -20.36 6.35 7.10
CA ASP A 383 -21.39 7.30 6.62
C ASP A 383 -22.04 8.17 7.70
N LYS A 384 -21.90 7.78 8.98
CA LYS A 384 -22.46 8.53 10.11
C LYS A 384 -21.44 9.37 10.85
N LEU A 385 -20.15 9.32 10.46
CA LEU A 385 -19.11 10.09 11.14
C LEU A 385 -19.27 11.59 10.80
N THR A 386 -19.85 12.33 11.74
CA THR A 386 -20.11 13.76 11.60
C THR A 386 -19.22 14.61 12.51
N ASP A 387 -18.75 14.05 13.61
CA ASP A 387 -18.05 14.79 14.66
C ASP A 387 -16.66 14.23 14.92
N ILE A 388 -15.64 14.98 14.52
CA ILE A 388 -14.22 14.68 14.75
C ILE A 388 -13.73 15.66 15.83
N TYR A 389 -13.29 15.15 16.96
CA TYR A 389 -12.72 15.93 18.04
C TYR A 389 -11.20 15.77 18.04
N TYR A 390 -10.49 16.81 17.61
CA TYR A 390 -9.05 16.86 17.71
C TYR A 390 -8.64 17.58 18.99
N LEU A 391 -7.77 16.98 19.79
CA LEU A 391 -7.38 17.52 21.09
C LEU A 391 -6.35 18.66 21.00
N GLY A 392 -5.84 18.96 19.82
CA GLY A 392 -4.91 20.06 19.52
C GLY A 392 -5.62 21.30 18.95
N THR A 393 -4.83 22.20 18.34
CA THR A 393 -5.29 23.39 17.64
C THR A 393 -5.52 23.14 16.14
N LYS A 394 -6.18 24.10 15.47
CA LYS A 394 -6.39 24.04 14.03
C LYS A 394 -5.07 23.95 13.26
N GLU A 395 -4.06 24.74 13.65
CA GLU A 395 -2.75 24.75 12.98
C GLU A 395 -2.02 23.40 13.11
N GLN A 396 -2.22 22.69 14.23
CA GLN A 396 -1.66 21.36 14.42
C GLN A 396 -2.41 20.34 13.56
N TRP A 397 -3.73 20.46 13.43
CA TRP A 397 -4.54 19.64 12.53
C TRP A 397 -4.16 19.81 11.08
N ASP A 398 -4.00 21.06 10.64
CA ASP A 398 -3.63 21.39 9.26
C ASP A 398 -2.23 20.87 8.88
N ALA A 399 -1.41 20.52 9.88
CA ALA A 399 -0.08 19.93 9.70
C ALA A 399 -0.10 18.40 9.63
N ILE A 400 -1.22 17.74 9.96
CA ILE A 400 -1.38 16.29 9.82
C ILE A 400 -1.51 15.97 8.33
N GLU A 401 -0.70 15.05 7.83
CA GLU A 401 -0.94 14.47 6.51
C GLU A 401 -2.24 13.64 6.59
N ASN A 402 -3.32 14.19 6.05
CA ASN A 402 -4.60 13.52 5.99
C ASN A 402 -5.18 13.61 4.58
N MET A 403 -5.80 12.54 4.14
CA MET A 403 -6.44 12.44 2.85
C MET A 403 -7.93 12.18 3.06
N GLY A 404 -8.76 13.24 2.97
CA GLY A 404 -10.18 13.08 2.72
C GLY A 404 -11.11 12.82 3.90
N LEU A 405 -10.78 13.24 5.13
CA LEU A 405 -11.73 13.20 6.25
C LEU A 405 -12.92 14.14 5.97
N GLY A 406 -14.09 13.53 5.69
CA GLY A 406 -15.37 14.24 5.71
C GLY A 406 -15.86 14.35 7.16
N GLY A 407 -16.34 15.53 7.56
CA GLY A 407 -16.86 15.74 8.91
C GLY A 407 -16.49 17.10 9.48
N SER A 408 -17.20 17.53 10.52
CA SER A 408 -16.84 18.73 11.26
C SER A 408 -15.74 18.43 12.26
N VAL A 409 -14.60 19.13 12.18
CA VAL A 409 -13.52 19.00 13.16
C VAL A 409 -13.67 20.06 14.27
N HIS A 410 -13.75 19.59 15.50
CA HIS A 410 -13.80 20.41 16.73
C HIS A 410 -12.41 20.44 17.37
N PHE A 411 -11.91 21.62 17.70
CA PHE A 411 -10.60 21.82 18.31
C PHE A 411 -10.69 22.08 19.80
N SER A 412 -9.57 21.91 20.51
CA SER A 412 -9.47 22.11 21.97
C SER A 412 -9.75 23.55 22.42
N ASP A 413 -9.54 24.53 21.56
CA ASP A 413 -9.80 25.96 21.82
C ASP A 413 -11.27 26.38 21.59
N GLY A 414 -12.13 25.44 21.20
CA GLY A 414 -13.55 25.70 20.93
C GLY A 414 -13.82 26.15 19.50
N THR A 415 -12.82 26.24 18.63
CA THR A 415 -13.01 26.45 17.21
C THR A 415 -13.51 25.15 16.55
N LYS A 416 -14.12 25.27 15.38
CA LYS A 416 -14.67 24.15 14.61
C LYS A 416 -14.48 24.42 13.13
N THR A 417 -14.02 23.43 12.35
CA THR A 417 -14.14 23.52 10.90
C THR A 417 -15.55 23.14 10.47
N LEU A 418 -16.01 23.77 9.43
CA LEU A 418 -17.30 23.40 8.82
C LEU A 418 -17.11 22.20 7.89
N LEU A 419 -18.14 21.37 7.78
CA LEU A 419 -18.24 20.40 6.70
C LEU A 419 -18.19 21.10 5.34
N LYS A 420 -17.61 20.45 4.35
CA LYS A 420 -17.68 20.96 2.96
C LYS A 420 -19.16 21.13 2.59
N ALA A 421 -19.52 22.35 2.16
CA ALA A 421 -20.88 22.80 1.85
C ALA A 421 -21.87 22.94 3.03
N ASP A 422 -21.52 22.68 4.27
CA ASP A 422 -22.36 22.95 5.46
C ASP A 422 -22.00 24.34 6.01
N LEU A 423 -22.59 25.38 5.46
CA LEU A 423 -22.21 26.77 5.77
C LEU A 423 -22.81 27.29 7.06
N ASP A 424 -23.96 26.78 7.49
CA ASP A 424 -24.60 27.14 8.77
C ASP A 424 -24.11 26.27 9.94
N GLY A 425 -23.30 25.24 9.67
CA GLY A 425 -22.68 24.37 10.68
C GLY A 425 -23.65 23.45 11.42
N ASN A 426 -24.81 23.14 10.81
CA ASN A 426 -25.83 22.29 11.42
C ASN A 426 -25.60 20.79 11.21
N GLY A 427 -24.56 20.41 10.46
CA GLY A 427 -24.16 19.03 10.15
C GLY A 427 -24.94 18.43 8.98
N LYS A 428 -25.66 19.26 8.20
CA LYS A 428 -26.37 18.84 6.99
C LYS A 428 -26.02 19.74 5.84
N ILE A 429 -26.05 19.20 4.66
CA ILE A 429 -25.91 19.95 3.42
C ILE A 429 -27.29 20.01 2.80
N ASP A 430 -27.91 21.20 2.83
CA ASP A 430 -29.26 21.40 2.34
C ASP A 430 -29.42 22.74 1.59
N THR A 431 -30.65 23.15 1.36
CA THR A 431 -30.94 24.37 0.58
C THR A 431 -30.61 25.67 1.30
N SER A 432 -30.42 25.66 2.63
CA SER A 432 -29.98 26.85 3.37
C SER A 432 -28.54 27.19 3.07
N ASP A 433 -27.67 26.18 3.02
CA ASP A 433 -26.24 26.34 2.68
C ASP A 433 -26.05 26.85 1.25
N ILE A 434 -26.81 26.27 0.31
CA ILE A 434 -26.82 26.72 -1.08
C ILE A 434 -27.25 28.18 -1.18
N PHE A 435 -28.26 28.57 -0.41
CA PHE A 435 -28.73 29.96 -0.38
C PHE A 435 -27.64 30.90 0.11
N ASP A 436 -26.94 30.57 1.19
CA ASP A 436 -25.85 31.36 1.74
C ASP A 436 -24.69 31.50 0.75
N ALA A 437 -24.27 30.41 0.07
CA ALA A 437 -23.30 30.46 -1.00
C ALA A 437 -23.74 31.36 -2.18
N MET A 438 -25.00 31.26 -2.60
CA MET A 438 -25.57 32.14 -3.66
C MET A 438 -25.55 33.60 -3.26
N VAL A 439 -25.90 33.92 -2.02
CA VAL A 439 -25.86 35.29 -1.48
C VAL A 439 -24.43 35.83 -1.51
N TYR A 440 -23.48 35.02 -1.02
CA TYR A 440 -22.05 35.38 -1.06
C TYR A 440 -21.57 35.70 -2.47
N VAL A 441 -21.81 34.82 -3.44
CA VAL A 441 -21.39 34.99 -4.84
C VAL A 441 -22.03 36.25 -5.44
N ALA A 442 -23.31 36.50 -5.17
CA ALA A 442 -24.01 37.67 -5.66
C ALA A 442 -23.40 38.98 -5.13
N TYR A 443 -23.11 39.05 -3.81
CA TYR A 443 -22.49 40.24 -3.21
C TYR A 443 -21.07 40.48 -3.72
N ARG A 444 -20.26 39.38 -3.79
CA ARG A 444 -18.90 39.48 -4.36
C ARG A 444 -18.90 39.94 -5.81
N GLY A 445 -19.88 39.53 -6.60
CA GLY A 445 -20.04 39.93 -8.01
C GLY A 445 -20.29 41.44 -8.21
N VAL A 446 -20.80 42.13 -7.18
CA VAL A 446 -20.99 43.59 -7.18
C VAL A 446 -19.95 44.33 -6.33
N GLY A 447 -18.91 43.67 -5.87
CA GLY A 447 -17.78 44.25 -5.13
C GLY A 447 -18.09 44.53 -3.66
N LEU A 448 -19.09 43.88 -3.10
CA LEU A 448 -19.46 43.95 -1.67
C LEU A 448 -18.90 42.74 -0.92
N ASP A 449 -18.84 42.87 0.41
CA ASP A 449 -18.56 41.74 1.28
C ASP A 449 -19.72 40.76 1.21
N GLY A 450 -19.43 39.46 0.98
CA GLY A 450 -20.44 38.44 0.86
C GLY A 450 -20.99 37.91 2.20
N GLY A 451 -20.40 38.34 3.33
CA GLY A 451 -20.88 38.06 4.69
C GLY A 451 -20.54 36.64 5.20
N LEU A 452 -19.82 35.83 4.43
CA LEU A 452 -19.29 34.55 4.93
C LEU A 452 -17.95 34.78 5.64
N THR A 453 -17.69 33.99 6.68
CA THR A 453 -16.36 33.91 7.33
C THR A 453 -15.37 33.19 6.40
N ASP A 454 -14.07 33.31 6.69
CA ASP A 454 -13.04 32.59 5.92
C ASP A 454 -13.26 31.07 5.95
N GLU A 455 -13.75 30.52 7.06
CA GLU A 455 -14.09 29.11 7.19
C GLU A 455 -15.30 28.71 6.34
N GLN A 456 -16.33 29.56 6.30
CA GLN A 456 -17.50 29.33 5.44
C GLN A 456 -17.12 29.42 3.96
N VAL A 457 -16.21 30.34 3.60
CA VAL A 457 -15.67 30.45 2.25
C VAL A 457 -14.90 29.18 1.87
N ALA A 458 -14.05 28.66 2.76
CA ALA A 458 -13.34 27.40 2.54
C ALA A 458 -14.28 26.20 2.42
N ALA A 459 -15.36 26.17 3.20
CA ALA A 459 -16.38 25.13 3.11
C ALA A 459 -17.22 25.22 1.82
N ALA A 460 -17.39 26.41 1.27
CA ALA A 460 -18.16 26.68 0.05
C ALA A 460 -17.36 26.47 -1.24
N ASP A 461 -16.01 26.44 -1.19
CA ASP A 461 -15.11 26.14 -2.31
C ASP A 461 -15.09 24.62 -2.55
N ILE A 462 -16.03 24.14 -3.38
CA ILE A 462 -16.29 22.73 -3.58
C ILE A 462 -15.24 22.06 -4.48
N ASP A 463 -14.74 22.74 -5.50
CA ASP A 463 -13.74 22.19 -6.41
C ASP A 463 -12.30 22.50 -5.99
N GLY A 464 -12.11 23.30 -4.93
CA GLY A 464 -10.79 23.61 -4.37
C GLY A 464 -9.95 24.57 -5.21
N ASP A 465 -10.56 25.38 -6.09
CA ASP A 465 -9.87 26.33 -6.95
C ASP A 465 -9.48 27.64 -6.25
N GLY A 466 -9.85 27.77 -4.96
CA GLY A 466 -9.61 28.95 -4.11
C GLY A 466 -10.61 30.08 -4.32
N LYS A 467 -11.76 29.82 -4.96
CA LYS A 467 -12.85 30.76 -5.16
C LYS A 467 -14.16 30.09 -4.85
N VAL A 468 -15.15 30.90 -4.49
CA VAL A 468 -16.54 30.46 -4.43
C VAL A 468 -17.31 31.14 -5.55
N ASP A 469 -17.78 30.34 -6.51
CA ASP A 469 -18.49 30.85 -7.68
C ASP A 469 -19.71 29.99 -8.09
N SER A 470 -20.17 30.15 -9.31
CA SER A 470 -21.34 29.39 -9.79
C SER A 470 -21.08 27.90 -9.97
N THR A 471 -19.82 27.49 -10.08
CA THR A 471 -19.43 26.09 -10.21
C THR A 471 -19.66 25.35 -8.89
N ASP A 472 -19.25 25.95 -7.78
CA ASP A 472 -19.47 25.41 -6.43
C ASP A 472 -20.95 25.28 -6.12
N ILE A 473 -21.73 26.32 -6.43
CA ILE A 473 -23.18 26.29 -6.27
C ILE A 473 -23.80 25.14 -7.08
N TYR A 474 -23.33 24.93 -8.29
CA TYR A 474 -23.78 23.80 -9.12
C TYR A 474 -23.49 22.45 -8.45
N TYR A 475 -22.30 22.25 -7.91
CA TYR A 475 -21.93 21.03 -7.20
C TYR A 475 -22.77 20.84 -5.94
N MET A 476 -23.00 21.89 -5.15
CA MET A 476 -23.88 21.83 -3.96
C MET A 476 -25.31 21.44 -4.35
N LEU A 477 -25.88 22.04 -5.39
CA LEU A 477 -27.20 21.71 -5.91
C LEU A 477 -27.29 20.26 -6.37
N TYR A 478 -26.28 19.78 -7.07
CA TYR A 478 -26.24 18.41 -7.58
C TYR A 478 -26.14 17.40 -6.43
N TYR A 479 -25.31 17.69 -5.43
CA TYR A 479 -25.19 16.88 -4.21
C TYR A 479 -26.55 16.74 -3.50
N VAL A 480 -27.23 17.85 -3.21
CA VAL A 480 -28.55 17.84 -2.55
C VAL A 480 -29.61 17.14 -3.40
N ALA A 481 -29.55 17.29 -4.74
CA ALA A 481 -30.46 16.58 -5.64
C ALA A 481 -30.27 15.06 -5.61
N LEU A 482 -29.04 14.58 -5.51
CA LEU A 482 -28.73 13.16 -5.37
C LEU A 482 -29.24 12.61 -4.03
N GLN A 483 -29.04 13.35 -2.93
CA GLN A 483 -29.61 12.99 -1.62
C GLN A 483 -31.15 12.92 -1.65
N GLY A 484 -31.79 13.91 -2.28
CA GLY A 484 -33.25 13.93 -2.47
C GLY A 484 -33.76 12.76 -3.32
N ALA A 485 -32.94 12.20 -4.17
CA ALA A 485 -33.21 10.99 -4.95
C ALA A 485 -32.93 9.68 -4.17
N GLY A 486 -32.60 9.76 -2.87
CA GLY A 486 -32.29 8.61 -2.01
C GLY A 486 -30.92 8.00 -2.25
N LYS A 487 -29.99 8.73 -2.87
CA LYS A 487 -28.58 8.33 -3.00
C LYS A 487 -27.78 8.87 -1.82
N ASN A 488 -26.63 8.27 -1.56
CA ASN A 488 -25.64 8.76 -0.60
C ASN A 488 -24.39 9.21 -1.38
N PRO A 489 -24.36 10.45 -1.93
CA PRO A 489 -23.28 10.92 -2.80
C PRO A 489 -22.04 11.27 -1.99
N SER A 490 -20.87 10.98 -2.54
CA SER A 490 -19.60 11.59 -2.15
C SER A 490 -19.31 12.82 -2.99
N TRP A 491 -18.38 13.69 -2.56
CA TRP A 491 -17.95 14.83 -3.36
C TRP A 491 -17.22 14.38 -4.64
N GLN A 492 -16.59 13.22 -4.64
CA GLN A 492 -16.01 12.63 -5.87
C GLN A 492 -17.09 12.29 -6.91
N ASP A 493 -18.27 11.81 -6.49
CA ASP A 493 -19.39 11.53 -7.40
C ASP A 493 -20.01 12.79 -8.01
N VAL A 494 -19.74 13.93 -7.41
CA VAL A 494 -20.34 15.22 -7.78
C VAL A 494 -19.41 16.06 -8.64
N ILE A 495 -18.09 16.02 -8.39
CA ILE A 495 -17.07 16.83 -9.06
C ILE A 495 -16.53 16.14 -10.32
N TYR A 496 -16.49 14.81 -10.35
CA TYR A 496 -15.95 13.98 -11.45
C TYR A 496 -17.01 13.04 -12.03
#